data_c1030e70233fb782c1ae3da3b713ab37
#
_entry.id   c1030e70233fb782c1ae3da3b713ab37
#
_cell.length_a   1.000
_cell.length_b   1.000
_cell.length_c   1.000
_cell.angle_alpha   90.00
_cell.angle_beta   90.00
_cell.angle_gamma   90.00
#
_symmetry.space_group_name_H-M   'P 1'
#
loop_
_entity.id
_entity.type
_entity.pdbx_description
1 polymer ?
#
loop_
_entity_poly.entity_id
_entity_poly.type
_entity_poly.pdbx_seq_one_letter_code
_entity_poly.pdbx_strand_id
1 'polypeptide(L)'
;GKGDTNIELDGDNELKSGAGHAGLEHNKTDTSGELTIQDKDKNGSLEAVGGFKGAGIGSAGSNDAQVKITGGNITATSDDWGAGIGSGSDGTAYVEITGGEINATGGYLGAGIGGGCNGSGNVTISGGGITAAGGEGAAGIGGGYYNGATVTITGDAVIKNASNTKYGAGIGGGYGYDGDVTISGNAKIENATGGYGAAGIGGGAFSSPDKIGNGNVVIKENAEIDNVQGGAYGAGIGGGVYGLGNVTIEGNTKVNAAGGAGGAAIGGGAGAENNSDNKGNQITIKSNANGSPTVKAVGGGTDEKEKIVIGGAGIGAGCESVADADITLEGKVTITATAGKDNVAIGANGIEQEFTGLAEGSSITRYNSEGNNITL
;
A
#
# COMPACT_ATOMS: atom_id res chain seq x y z
N GLY A 1 -10.58 22.05 18.20
CA GLY A 1 -10.03 23.37 18.56
C GLY A 1 -10.10 24.35 17.41
N LYS A 2 -9.99 25.65 17.69
CA LYS A 2 -9.78 26.66 16.66
C LYS A 2 -8.30 27.00 16.60
N GLY A 3 -7.69 26.96 15.42
CA GLY A 3 -6.26 27.19 15.21
C GLY A 3 -5.39 25.96 15.49
N ASP A 4 -4.08 26.11 15.37
CA ASP A 4 -3.11 25.04 15.57
C ASP A 4 -3.08 24.59 17.03
N THR A 5 -2.99 23.28 17.22
CA THR A 5 -2.88 22.64 18.52
C THR A 5 -1.58 21.83 18.56
N ASN A 6 -0.67 22.20 19.46
CA ASN A 6 0.59 21.51 19.65
C ASN A 6 0.57 20.79 21.00
N ILE A 7 0.87 19.52 20.99
CA ILE A 7 0.99 18.65 22.15
C ILE A 7 2.43 18.18 22.26
N GLU A 8 3.10 18.51 23.35
CA GLU A 8 4.37 17.88 23.75
C GLU A 8 4.04 16.71 24.66
N LEU A 9 4.51 15.52 24.29
CA LEU A 9 4.33 14.35 25.15
C LEU A 9 5.39 14.36 26.26
N ASP A 10 4.98 14.03 27.47
CA ASP A 10 5.84 13.84 28.63
C ASP A 10 5.30 12.68 29.47
N GLY A 11 6.11 11.65 29.69
CA GLY A 11 5.69 10.42 30.37
C GLY A 11 4.58 9.67 29.63
N ASP A 12 3.85 8.85 30.36
CA ASP A 12 2.82 7.97 29.79
C ASP A 12 1.45 8.65 29.83
N ASN A 13 0.82 8.73 28.68
CA ASN A 13 -0.49 9.34 28.52
C ASN A 13 -1.50 8.34 27.94
N GLU A 14 -2.70 8.28 28.50
CA GLU A 14 -3.80 7.43 28.03
C GLU A 14 -5.06 8.28 27.84
N LEU A 15 -5.66 8.16 26.65
CA LEU A 15 -6.87 8.86 26.25
C LEU A 15 -7.87 7.87 25.68
N LYS A 16 -9.09 7.84 26.21
CA LYS A 16 -10.17 7.01 25.71
C LYS A 16 -11.46 7.79 25.59
N SER A 17 -12.12 7.68 24.45
CA SER A 17 -13.38 8.38 24.20
C SER A 17 -14.58 7.44 24.18
N GLY A 18 -15.76 8.03 24.18
CA GLY A 18 -17.03 7.35 23.91
C GLY A 18 -17.40 7.39 22.43
N ALA A 19 -18.55 6.78 22.10
CA ALA A 19 -19.08 6.71 20.75
C ALA A 19 -19.18 8.11 20.08
N GLY A 20 -18.80 8.19 18.84
CA GLY A 20 -18.82 9.41 18.03
C GLY A 20 -17.57 10.27 18.14
N HIS A 21 -16.68 10.01 19.09
CA HIS A 21 -15.53 10.85 19.40
C HIS A 21 -14.20 10.11 19.18
N ALA A 22 -13.16 10.89 18.81
CA ALA A 22 -11.80 10.38 18.77
C ALA A 22 -11.16 10.34 20.17
N GLY A 23 -10.22 9.40 20.37
CA GLY A 23 -9.46 9.32 21.64
C GLY A 23 -8.71 10.62 21.92
N LEU A 24 -7.94 11.11 20.96
CA LEU A 24 -7.43 12.47 20.90
C LEU A 24 -8.13 13.19 19.74
N GLU A 25 -9.10 14.05 20.04
CA GLU A 25 -9.98 14.64 19.03
C GLU A 25 -9.53 16.04 18.58
N HIS A 26 -9.34 16.19 17.28
CA HIS A 26 -9.14 17.46 16.60
C HIS A 26 -9.81 17.44 15.23
N ASN A 27 -11.03 17.96 15.13
CA ASN A 27 -11.78 18.02 13.88
C ASN A 27 -11.26 19.16 13.00
N LYS A 28 -10.96 18.87 11.75
CA LYS A 28 -10.59 19.88 10.76
C LYS A 28 -11.84 20.64 10.31
N THR A 29 -11.78 21.96 10.42
CA THR A 29 -12.79 22.90 9.92
C THR A 29 -12.08 23.99 9.13
N ASP A 30 -12.82 24.84 8.41
CA ASP A 30 -12.23 25.97 7.66
C ASP A 30 -11.40 26.93 8.56
N THR A 31 -11.63 26.90 9.86
CA THR A 31 -10.95 27.76 10.83
C THR A 31 -10.08 27.00 11.85
N SER A 32 -10.04 25.65 11.77
CA SER A 32 -9.13 24.86 12.59
C SER A 32 -7.76 24.79 11.92
N GLY A 33 -6.73 24.77 12.73
CA GLY A 33 -5.37 24.47 12.29
C GLY A 33 -5.07 22.97 12.28
N GLU A 34 -3.79 22.67 12.43
CA GLU A 34 -3.23 21.32 12.48
C GLU A 34 -3.09 20.85 13.94
N LEU A 35 -3.38 19.58 14.19
CA LEU A 35 -2.96 18.90 15.42
C LEU A 35 -1.54 18.40 15.25
N THR A 36 -0.60 18.97 15.98
CA THR A 36 0.79 18.49 16.02
C THR A 36 1.07 17.74 17.32
N ILE A 37 1.57 16.52 17.23
CA ILE A 37 2.05 15.71 18.36
C ILE A 37 3.57 15.61 18.24
N GLN A 38 4.29 15.95 19.29
CA GLN A 38 5.74 15.95 19.33
C GLN A 38 6.26 15.42 20.67
N ASP A 39 7.52 14.99 20.67
CA ASP A 39 8.23 14.47 21.83
C ASP A 39 9.72 14.79 21.64
N LYS A 40 10.13 15.98 22.12
CA LYS A 40 11.48 16.51 21.87
C LYS A 40 12.55 15.84 22.73
N ASP A 41 12.18 15.46 23.93
CA ASP A 41 13.07 14.81 24.89
C ASP A 41 13.01 13.28 24.87
N LYS A 42 12.14 12.71 24.00
CA LYS A 42 12.03 11.29 23.72
C LYS A 42 11.66 10.43 24.93
N ASN A 43 10.82 10.97 25.80
CA ASN A 43 10.35 10.31 27.02
C ASN A 43 8.84 10.11 27.05
N GLY A 44 8.14 10.55 26.00
CA GLY A 44 6.69 10.57 25.97
C GLY A 44 6.06 9.40 25.21
N SER A 45 4.98 8.88 25.78
CA SER A 45 4.10 7.92 25.12
C SER A 45 2.66 8.41 25.12
N LEU A 46 1.89 7.96 24.11
CA LEU A 46 0.45 8.22 24.02
C LEU A 46 -0.27 6.95 23.58
N GLU A 47 -1.18 6.47 24.41
CA GLU A 47 -2.20 5.51 24.02
C GLU A 47 -3.54 6.24 23.81
N ALA A 48 -4.09 6.15 22.60
CA ALA A 48 -5.36 6.83 22.27
C ALA A 48 -6.36 5.85 21.67
N VAL A 49 -7.52 5.71 22.30
CA VAL A 49 -8.59 4.80 21.86
C VAL A 49 -9.84 5.61 21.51
N GLY A 50 -10.19 5.63 20.22
CA GLY A 50 -11.42 6.23 19.71
C GLY A 50 -12.63 5.32 19.94
N GLY A 51 -13.80 5.93 20.14
CA GLY A 51 -15.06 5.19 20.21
C GLY A 51 -15.65 4.91 18.81
N PHE A 52 -16.83 4.31 18.77
CA PHE A 52 -17.58 4.03 17.54
C PHE A 52 -17.62 5.27 16.61
N LYS A 53 -17.18 5.14 15.36
CA LYS A 53 -17.02 6.18 14.34
C LYS A 53 -15.90 7.23 14.57
N GLY A 54 -15.29 7.30 15.72
CA GLY A 54 -14.19 8.21 15.97
C GLY A 54 -12.83 7.57 15.71
N ALA A 55 -11.83 8.34 15.32
CA ALA A 55 -10.46 7.90 15.19
C ALA A 55 -9.80 7.64 16.56
N GLY A 56 -8.72 6.84 16.61
CA GLY A 56 -7.86 6.83 17.80
C GLY A 56 -7.26 8.20 18.05
N ILE A 57 -6.58 8.76 17.04
CA ILE A 57 -6.07 10.13 17.00
C ILE A 57 -6.57 10.80 15.72
N GLY A 58 -7.23 11.94 15.84
CA GLY A 58 -7.68 12.74 14.71
C GLY A 58 -9.12 13.22 14.86
N SER A 59 -10.05 12.84 13.98
CA SER A 59 -11.39 13.41 14.02
C SER A 59 -12.46 12.48 14.57
N ALA A 60 -13.53 13.10 15.05
CA ALA A 60 -14.82 12.46 15.28
C ALA A 60 -15.46 12.02 13.96
N GLY A 61 -16.53 11.21 14.04
CA GLY A 61 -17.31 10.80 12.86
C GLY A 61 -17.82 11.99 12.07
N SER A 62 -17.84 11.85 10.74
CA SER A 62 -18.29 12.86 9.76
C SER A 62 -17.46 14.15 9.76
N ASN A 63 -16.22 14.10 10.22
CA ASN A 63 -15.29 15.23 10.18
C ASN A 63 -13.96 14.81 9.54
N ASP A 64 -13.33 15.76 8.87
CA ASP A 64 -11.98 15.61 8.39
C ASP A 64 -10.97 15.71 9.53
N ALA A 65 -9.80 15.11 9.33
CA ALA A 65 -8.67 15.22 10.25
C ALA A 65 -7.46 15.86 9.57
N GLN A 66 -6.70 16.64 10.33
CA GLN A 66 -5.37 17.10 9.95
C GLN A 66 -4.42 16.89 11.13
N VAL A 67 -3.56 15.87 10.99
CA VAL A 67 -2.69 15.40 12.07
C VAL A 67 -1.25 15.36 11.59
N LYS A 68 -0.36 15.93 12.41
CA LYS A 68 1.09 15.87 12.24
C LYS A 68 1.73 15.20 13.45
N ILE A 69 2.62 14.24 13.22
CA ILE A 69 3.36 13.54 14.26
C ILE A 69 4.84 13.70 13.97
N THR A 70 5.58 14.24 14.92
CA THR A 70 7.03 14.46 14.77
C THR A 70 7.88 13.63 15.74
N GLY A 71 7.25 12.95 16.71
CA GLY A 71 7.94 12.11 17.70
C GLY A 71 6.96 11.43 18.65
N GLY A 72 7.52 10.67 19.58
CA GLY A 72 6.78 9.94 20.61
C GLY A 72 6.58 8.45 20.29
N ASN A 73 6.23 7.70 21.34
CA ASN A 73 5.81 6.30 21.21
C ASN A 73 4.26 6.29 21.23
N ILE A 74 3.65 6.11 20.06
CA ILE A 74 2.21 6.33 19.87
C ILE A 74 1.52 5.01 19.55
N THR A 75 0.53 4.65 20.35
CA THR A 75 -0.43 3.59 20.06
C THR A 75 -1.81 4.21 19.88
N ALA A 76 -2.37 4.07 18.69
CA ALA A 76 -3.66 4.64 18.34
C ALA A 76 -4.61 3.56 17.79
N THR A 77 -5.76 3.43 18.39
CA THR A 77 -6.75 2.41 18.02
C THR A 77 -8.14 3.02 17.89
N SER A 78 -8.87 2.67 16.85
CA SER A 78 -10.31 2.93 16.77
C SER A 78 -11.10 1.67 17.13
N ASP A 79 -12.26 1.86 17.76
CA ASP A 79 -13.11 0.75 18.18
C ASP A 79 -13.81 0.09 16.97
N ASP A 80 -14.36 0.86 16.02
CA ASP A 80 -15.15 0.27 14.92
C ASP A 80 -14.91 0.96 13.54
N TRP A 81 -15.46 2.15 13.26
CA TRP A 81 -15.43 2.73 11.90
C TRP A 81 -14.38 3.80 11.65
N GLY A 82 -13.69 4.24 12.67
CA GLY A 82 -12.63 5.25 12.56
C GLY A 82 -11.28 4.64 12.18
N ALA A 83 -10.38 5.47 11.71
CA ALA A 83 -8.98 5.12 11.55
C ALA A 83 -8.26 5.03 12.91
N GLY A 84 -7.15 4.29 12.98
CA GLY A 84 -6.26 4.39 14.15
C GLY A 84 -5.72 5.81 14.28
N ILE A 85 -5.09 6.33 13.21
CA ILE A 85 -4.66 7.73 13.09
C ILE A 85 -5.26 8.31 11.81
N GLY A 86 -6.04 9.37 11.92
CA GLY A 86 -6.65 10.05 10.78
C GLY A 86 -8.11 10.42 11.00
N SER A 87 -9.00 10.09 10.05
CA SER A 87 -10.39 10.51 10.16
C SER A 87 -11.28 9.50 10.89
N GLY A 88 -12.35 10.02 11.51
CA GLY A 88 -13.50 9.21 11.83
C GLY A 88 -14.23 8.74 10.55
N SER A 89 -15.36 8.04 10.70
CA SER A 89 -16.16 7.63 9.53
C SER A 89 -16.58 8.83 8.69
N ASP A 90 -16.70 8.65 7.38
CA ASP A 90 -17.18 9.65 6.41
C ASP A 90 -16.33 10.94 6.32
N GLY A 91 -15.11 10.96 6.88
CA GLY A 91 -14.18 12.10 6.84
C GLY A 91 -12.94 11.81 6.01
N THR A 92 -12.28 12.86 5.53
CA THR A 92 -10.98 12.78 4.86
C THR A 92 -9.86 12.94 5.88
N ALA A 93 -8.86 12.09 5.81
CA ALA A 93 -7.66 12.20 6.62
C ALA A 93 -6.53 12.91 5.86
N TYR A 94 -5.87 13.85 6.51
CA TYR A 94 -4.60 14.44 6.12
C TYR A 94 -3.61 14.16 7.25
N VAL A 95 -2.70 13.19 7.03
CA VAL A 95 -1.75 12.73 8.04
C VAL A 95 -0.33 12.94 7.56
N GLU A 96 0.48 13.63 8.37
CA GLU A 96 1.91 13.80 8.16
C GLU A 96 2.68 13.16 9.33
N ILE A 97 3.61 12.25 9.05
CA ILE A 97 4.48 11.63 10.06
C ILE A 97 5.93 11.86 9.67
N THR A 98 6.67 12.54 10.51
CA THR A 98 8.09 12.84 10.29
C THR A 98 9.02 12.16 11.30
N GLY A 99 8.46 11.48 12.32
CA GLY A 99 9.22 10.77 13.34
C GLY A 99 8.32 10.04 14.33
N GLY A 100 8.93 9.36 15.29
CA GLY A 100 8.25 8.57 16.32
C GLY A 100 8.17 7.08 16.01
N GLU A 101 7.75 6.32 17.02
CA GLU A 101 7.37 4.90 16.91
C GLU A 101 5.85 4.82 16.94
N ILE A 102 5.25 4.40 15.83
CA ILE A 102 3.81 4.46 15.62
C ILE A 102 3.24 3.05 15.48
N ASN A 103 2.25 2.76 16.32
CA ASN A 103 1.44 1.55 16.21
C ASN A 103 -0.04 1.97 16.06
N ALA A 104 -0.57 1.84 14.85
CA ALA A 104 -1.90 2.31 14.53
C ALA A 104 -2.80 1.17 14.06
N THR A 105 -3.95 1.00 14.73
CA THR A 105 -4.94 -0.02 14.37
C THR A 105 -6.27 0.65 14.05
N GLY A 106 -6.72 0.47 12.84
CA GLY A 106 -8.05 0.91 12.41
C GLY A 106 -9.14 0.07 13.06
N GLY A 107 -10.29 0.66 13.26
CA GLY A 107 -11.50 -0.08 13.64
C GLY A 107 -11.96 -0.99 12.49
N TYR A 108 -13.10 -1.66 12.67
CA TYR A 108 -13.61 -2.69 11.74
C TYR A 108 -13.59 -2.28 10.25
N LEU A 109 -13.90 -1.02 9.93
CA LEU A 109 -13.91 -0.48 8.56
C LEU A 109 -12.94 0.70 8.35
N GLY A 110 -12.06 0.97 9.29
CA GLY A 110 -11.10 2.07 9.26
C GLY A 110 -9.69 1.63 8.90
N ALA A 111 -8.93 2.51 8.27
CA ALA A 111 -7.51 2.31 8.02
C ALA A 111 -6.69 2.33 9.32
N GLY A 112 -5.54 1.65 9.36
CA GLY A 112 -4.58 1.85 10.45
C GLY A 112 -4.15 3.32 10.51
N ILE A 113 -3.65 3.87 9.40
CA ILE A 113 -3.34 5.29 9.21
C ILE A 113 -4.04 5.76 7.95
N GLY A 114 -4.94 6.75 8.08
CA GLY A 114 -5.65 7.33 6.93
C GLY A 114 -7.15 7.50 7.16
N GLY A 115 -7.98 7.02 6.21
CA GLY A 115 -9.43 7.19 6.25
C GLY A 115 -10.16 6.24 7.21
N GLY A 116 -11.21 6.74 7.87
CA GLY A 116 -12.23 5.88 8.48
C GLY A 116 -13.15 5.26 7.41
N CYS A 117 -14.21 4.57 7.82
CA CYS A 117 -15.22 4.03 6.90
C CYS A 117 -15.74 5.14 5.96
N ASN A 118 -15.79 4.89 4.66
CA ASN A 118 -16.09 5.87 3.60
C ASN A 118 -15.14 7.10 3.59
N GLY A 119 -14.01 7.04 4.27
CA GLY A 119 -13.04 8.13 4.35
C GLY A 119 -11.82 7.89 3.45
N SER A 120 -11.34 8.94 2.76
CA SER A 120 -10.09 8.87 2.00
C SER A 120 -8.87 9.15 2.89
N GLY A 121 -7.74 8.57 2.53
CA GLY A 121 -6.45 8.80 3.19
C GLY A 121 -5.48 9.59 2.33
N ASN A 122 -5.10 10.80 2.77
CA ASN A 122 -3.96 11.54 2.24
C ASN A 122 -2.85 11.45 3.30
N VAL A 123 -1.88 10.54 3.08
CA VAL A 123 -0.88 10.19 4.08
C VAL A 123 0.52 10.48 3.55
N THR A 124 1.30 11.25 4.32
CA THR A 124 2.72 11.50 4.04
C THR A 124 3.56 11.03 5.22
N ILE A 125 4.52 10.14 4.96
CA ILE A 125 5.44 9.61 5.98
C ILE A 125 6.87 9.85 5.50
N SER A 126 7.63 10.64 6.24
CA SER A 126 9.03 10.96 5.89
C SER A 126 10.06 10.51 6.92
N GLY A 127 9.61 9.94 8.04
CA GLY A 127 10.46 9.40 9.08
C GLY A 127 9.68 8.58 10.10
N GLY A 128 10.38 7.99 11.05
CA GLY A 128 9.80 7.15 12.10
C GLY A 128 9.68 5.67 11.73
N GLY A 129 9.33 4.86 12.72
CA GLY A 129 9.04 3.44 12.60
C GLY A 129 7.53 3.18 12.67
N ILE A 130 6.94 2.60 11.62
CA ILE A 130 5.48 2.53 11.47
C ILE A 130 5.00 1.09 11.42
N THR A 131 4.07 0.77 12.29
CA THR A 131 3.24 -0.43 12.22
C THR A 131 1.78 0.00 12.07
N ALA A 132 1.12 -0.44 11.03
CA ALA A 132 -0.26 -0.06 10.73
C ALA A 132 -1.09 -1.27 10.29
N ALA A 133 -2.24 -1.46 10.92
CA ALA A 133 -3.18 -2.51 10.57
C ALA A 133 -4.57 -1.91 10.26
N GLY A 134 -5.07 -2.19 9.07
CA GLY A 134 -6.43 -1.81 8.68
C GLY A 134 -7.48 -2.81 9.14
N GLY A 135 -8.70 -2.35 9.32
CA GLY A 135 -9.88 -3.18 9.54
C GLY A 135 -10.30 -3.94 8.28
N GLU A 136 -11.47 -4.56 8.29
CA GLU A 136 -11.89 -5.61 7.33
C GLU A 136 -11.74 -5.24 5.83
N GLY A 137 -12.02 -4.02 5.45
CA GLY A 137 -11.91 -3.61 4.05
C GLY A 137 -11.09 -2.34 3.85
N ALA A 138 -10.43 -1.87 4.88
CA ALA A 138 -9.63 -0.66 4.84
C ALA A 138 -8.14 -0.97 4.72
N ALA A 139 -7.37 -0.07 4.17
CA ALA A 139 -5.92 -0.26 4.04
C ALA A 139 -5.19 -0.25 5.40
N GLY A 140 -4.03 -0.90 5.48
CA GLY A 140 -3.11 -0.68 6.61
C GLY A 140 -2.72 0.79 6.69
N ILE A 141 -2.22 1.35 5.57
CA ILE A 141 -1.95 2.79 5.40
C ILE A 141 -2.70 3.24 4.14
N GLY A 142 -3.67 4.15 4.27
CA GLY A 142 -4.37 4.69 3.11
C GLY A 142 -5.88 4.86 3.29
N GLY A 143 -6.67 4.29 2.36
CA GLY A 143 -8.13 4.45 2.32
C GLY A 143 -8.86 3.61 3.35
N GLY A 144 -9.96 4.14 3.87
CA GLY A 144 -10.94 3.39 4.61
C GLY A 144 -11.79 2.50 3.69
N TYR A 145 -12.72 1.76 4.28
CA TYR A 145 -13.67 0.95 3.53
C TYR A 145 -14.43 1.82 2.52
N TYR A 146 -14.51 1.39 1.27
CA TYR A 146 -15.09 2.12 0.14
C TYR A 146 -14.41 3.45 -0.22
N ASN A 147 -13.12 3.60 0.02
CA ASN A 147 -12.40 4.78 -0.47
C ASN A 147 -10.95 4.51 -0.87
N GLY A 148 -10.45 5.38 -1.75
CA GLY A 148 -9.07 5.36 -2.22
C GLY A 148 -8.11 6.15 -1.32
N ALA A 149 -6.85 6.16 -1.73
CA ALA A 149 -5.83 6.89 -1.01
C ALA A 149 -4.75 7.47 -1.91
N THR A 150 -4.16 8.57 -1.43
CA THR A 150 -2.87 9.07 -1.88
C THR A 150 -1.86 8.90 -0.74
N VAL A 151 -0.86 8.05 -0.93
CA VAL A 151 0.16 7.75 0.08
C VAL A 151 1.53 8.11 -0.44
N THR A 152 2.27 8.94 0.30
CA THR A 152 3.67 9.27 0.00
C THR A 152 4.55 8.83 1.15
N ILE A 153 5.51 7.95 0.88
CA ILE A 153 6.51 7.49 1.85
C ILE A 153 7.87 7.89 1.32
N THR A 154 8.62 8.66 2.09
CA THR A 154 9.88 9.26 1.63
C THR A 154 10.89 9.42 2.79
N GLY A 155 11.99 10.11 2.52
CA GLY A 155 13.02 10.36 3.55
C GLY A 155 13.63 9.07 4.08
N ASP A 156 13.75 8.96 5.39
CA ASP A 156 14.26 7.77 6.10
C ASP A 156 13.12 7.00 6.82
N ALA A 157 11.91 7.09 6.33
CA ALA A 157 10.75 6.38 6.89
C ALA A 157 10.92 4.86 6.84
N VAL A 158 10.56 4.17 7.91
CA VAL A 158 10.57 2.71 7.99
C VAL A 158 9.15 2.19 8.23
N ILE A 159 8.55 1.56 7.24
CA ILE A 159 7.30 0.84 7.42
C ILE A 159 7.64 -0.59 7.85
N LYS A 160 7.59 -0.85 9.15
CA LYS A 160 7.87 -2.16 9.73
C LYS A 160 6.82 -3.17 9.31
N ASN A 161 5.55 -2.76 9.34
CA ASN A 161 4.45 -3.56 8.85
C ASN A 161 3.26 -2.66 8.46
N ALA A 162 2.73 -2.88 7.27
CA ALA A 162 1.45 -2.33 6.85
C ALA A 162 0.59 -3.49 6.35
N SER A 163 -0.54 -3.76 6.99
CA SER A 163 -1.29 -4.97 6.72
C SER A 163 -2.81 -4.79 6.73
N ASN A 164 -3.45 -5.59 5.93
CA ASN A 164 -4.88 -5.87 6.04
C ASN A 164 -5.11 -7.39 5.96
N THR A 165 -6.16 -7.88 6.58
CA THR A 165 -6.45 -9.32 6.64
C THR A 165 -7.57 -9.76 5.71
N LYS A 166 -8.37 -8.81 5.14
CA LYS A 166 -9.53 -9.19 4.31
C LYS A 166 -9.53 -8.58 2.91
N TYR A 167 -9.78 -7.30 2.72
CA TYR A 167 -10.06 -6.75 1.39
C TYR A 167 -9.33 -5.43 1.08
N GLY A 168 -8.68 -4.82 2.04
CA GLY A 168 -7.88 -3.60 1.85
C GLY A 168 -6.45 -3.91 1.44
N ALA A 169 -5.80 -2.97 0.77
CA ALA A 169 -4.37 -3.04 0.52
C ALA A 169 -3.55 -2.97 1.81
N GLY A 170 -2.32 -3.49 1.81
CA GLY A 170 -1.37 -3.18 2.88
C GLY A 170 -1.09 -1.68 2.91
N ILE A 171 -0.71 -1.09 1.75
CA ILE A 171 -0.54 0.36 1.55
C ILE A 171 -1.31 0.75 0.29
N GLY A 172 -2.29 1.63 0.40
CA GLY A 172 -3.05 2.14 -0.75
C GLY A 172 -4.57 2.16 -0.56
N GLY A 173 -5.32 1.56 -1.49
CA GLY A 173 -6.78 1.62 -1.52
C GLY A 173 -7.48 0.72 -0.51
N GLY A 174 -8.62 1.15 -0.04
CA GLY A 174 -9.61 0.30 0.62
C GLY A 174 -10.42 -0.50 -0.39
N TYR A 175 -11.44 -1.21 0.09
CA TYR A 175 -12.27 -2.15 -0.66
C TYR A 175 -12.87 -1.54 -1.93
N GLY A 176 -12.40 -2.00 -3.11
CA GLY A 176 -12.87 -1.61 -4.42
C GLY A 176 -12.37 -0.27 -4.93
N TYR A 177 -11.28 0.25 -4.38
CA TYR A 177 -10.75 1.56 -4.76
C TYR A 177 -9.25 1.56 -5.02
N ASP A 178 -8.83 2.57 -5.77
CA ASP A 178 -7.46 2.74 -6.22
C ASP A 178 -6.53 3.15 -5.07
N GLY A 179 -5.27 2.76 -5.19
CA GLY A 179 -4.18 3.24 -4.38
C GLY A 179 -3.15 3.98 -5.21
N ASP A 180 -3.02 5.28 -4.97
CA ASP A 180 -1.96 6.12 -5.52
C ASP A 180 -0.80 6.19 -4.53
N VAL A 181 0.27 5.44 -4.78
CA VAL A 181 1.37 5.27 -3.82
C VAL A 181 2.69 5.71 -4.41
N THR A 182 3.40 6.61 -3.72
CA THR A 182 4.77 7.00 -4.07
C THR A 182 5.71 6.66 -2.93
N ILE A 183 6.78 5.90 -3.23
CA ILE A 183 7.83 5.53 -2.28
C ILE A 183 9.16 6.03 -2.83
N SER A 184 9.89 6.85 -2.04
CA SER A 184 11.10 7.54 -2.51
C SER A 184 12.09 7.83 -1.38
N GLY A 185 13.18 8.51 -1.68
CA GLY A 185 14.23 8.79 -0.70
C GLY A 185 14.98 7.51 -0.31
N ASN A 186 15.26 7.35 0.97
CA ASN A 186 15.82 6.13 1.58
C ASN A 186 14.72 5.32 2.31
N ALA A 187 13.46 5.54 1.95
CA ALA A 187 12.35 4.89 2.61
C ALA A 187 12.44 3.37 2.51
N LYS A 188 12.13 2.69 3.60
CA LYS A 188 12.16 1.25 3.69
C LYS A 188 10.79 0.69 4.02
N ILE A 189 10.32 -0.26 3.22
CA ILE A 189 9.15 -1.08 3.51
C ILE A 189 9.65 -2.47 3.89
N GLU A 190 9.57 -2.82 5.15
CA GLU A 190 9.95 -4.16 5.61
C GLU A 190 8.88 -5.18 5.27
N ASN A 191 7.61 -4.85 5.55
CA ASN A 191 6.48 -5.71 5.20
C ASN A 191 5.27 -4.88 4.76
N ALA A 192 4.65 -5.28 3.65
CA ALA A 192 3.32 -4.82 3.25
C ALA A 192 2.48 -6.00 2.75
N THR A 193 1.34 -6.25 3.39
CA THR A 193 0.50 -7.40 3.07
C THR A 193 -0.94 -6.96 2.77
N GLY A 194 -1.40 -7.28 1.58
CA GLY A 194 -2.79 -7.08 1.18
C GLY A 194 -3.71 -8.14 1.74
N GLY A 195 -4.95 -7.78 1.98
CA GLY A 195 -6.03 -8.70 2.31
C GLY A 195 -6.46 -9.51 1.09
N TYR A 196 -7.40 -10.42 1.27
CA TYR A 196 -7.96 -11.26 0.20
C TYR A 196 -8.40 -10.39 -1.00
N GLY A 197 -7.87 -10.67 -2.16
CA GLY A 197 -8.09 -9.93 -3.40
C GLY A 197 -7.35 -8.60 -3.50
N ALA A 198 -6.71 -8.10 -2.48
CA ALA A 198 -6.06 -6.79 -2.49
C ALA A 198 -4.56 -6.87 -2.74
N ALA A 199 -3.99 -5.80 -3.27
CA ALA A 199 -2.55 -5.68 -3.45
C ALA A 199 -1.83 -5.49 -2.10
N GLY A 200 -0.57 -5.93 -2.02
CA GLY A 200 0.32 -5.55 -0.92
C GLY A 200 0.55 -4.04 -0.90
N ILE A 201 0.89 -3.45 -2.08
CA ILE A 201 0.96 -2.01 -2.31
C ILE A 201 0.17 -1.68 -3.58
N GLY A 202 -0.87 -0.86 -3.46
CA GLY A 202 -1.70 -0.41 -4.59
C GLY A 202 -3.20 -0.52 -4.34
N GLY A 203 -3.92 -1.23 -5.19
CA GLY A 203 -5.38 -1.30 -5.17
C GLY A 203 -5.96 -2.24 -4.12
N GLY A 204 -7.12 -1.89 -3.60
CA GLY A 204 -7.92 -2.76 -2.75
C GLY A 204 -8.72 -3.79 -3.56
N ALA A 205 -9.26 -4.79 -2.90
CA ALA A 205 -10.07 -5.85 -3.51
C ALA A 205 -11.52 -5.45 -3.72
N PHE A 206 -12.18 -6.06 -4.69
CA PHE A 206 -13.64 -6.03 -4.79
C PHE A 206 -14.20 -7.35 -5.32
N SER A 207 -15.46 -7.63 -5.05
CA SER A 207 -16.13 -8.85 -5.46
C SER A 207 -16.85 -8.77 -6.83
N SER A 208 -16.72 -7.66 -7.56
CA SER A 208 -17.38 -7.44 -8.83
C SER A 208 -16.48 -6.64 -9.79
N PRO A 209 -16.45 -6.96 -11.07
CA PRO A 209 -15.66 -6.20 -12.07
C PRO A 209 -16.14 -4.76 -12.29
N ASP A 210 -17.28 -4.35 -11.74
CA ASP A 210 -17.79 -2.98 -11.88
C ASP A 210 -17.10 -1.97 -10.96
N LYS A 211 -16.37 -2.44 -9.97
CA LYS A 211 -15.53 -1.63 -9.06
C LYS A 211 -14.17 -2.31 -8.92
N ILE A 212 -13.16 -1.69 -9.44
CA ILE A 212 -11.81 -2.23 -9.52
C ILE A 212 -10.85 -1.34 -8.75
N GLY A 213 -10.03 -1.94 -7.88
CA GLY A 213 -8.94 -1.25 -7.23
C GLY A 213 -7.66 -1.34 -8.08
N ASN A 214 -7.36 -0.28 -8.83
CA ASN A 214 -6.10 -0.20 -9.55
C ASN A 214 -4.98 0.25 -8.62
N GLY A 215 -3.76 -0.13 -8.93
CA GLY A 215 -2.57 0.34 -8.24
C GLY A 215 -1.76 1.28 -9.13
N ASN A 216 -1.69 2.56 -8.76
CA ASN A 216 -0.78 3.54 -9.35
C ASN A 216 0.42 3.70 -8.42
N VAL A 217 1.51 2.99 -8.70
CA VAL A 217 2.64 2.89 -7.76
C VAL A 217 3.93 3.39 -8.40
N VAL A 218 4.60 4.33 -7.72
CA VAL A 218 5.91 4.84 -8.11
C VAL A 218 6.92 4.55 -7.00
N ILE A 219 7.98 3.80 -7.34
CA ILE A 219 9.10 3.48 -6.43
C ILE A 219 10.37 4.04 -7.06
N LYS A 220 11.05 4.94 -6.34
CA LYS A 220 12.19 5.66 -6.93
C LYS A 220 13.29 6.00 -5.93
N GLU A 221 14.40 6.54 -6.48
CA GLU A 221 15.58 6.99 -5.73
C GLU A 221 16.33 5.81 -5.08
N ASN A 222 16.39 5.72 -3.75
CA ASN A 222 17.06 4.64 -3.02
C ASN A 222 16.06 3.78 -2.22
N ALA A 223 14.78 3.84 -2.54
CA ALA A 223 13.76 3.11 -1.80
C ALA A 223 14.02 1.60 -1.78
N GLU A 224 13.81 0.99 -0.63
CA GLU A 224 14.00 -0.45 -0.41
C GLU A 224 12.68 -1.11 0.02
N ILE A 225 12.29 -2.13 -0.70
CA ILE A 225 11.08 -2.91 -0.45
C ILE A 225 11.51 -4.35 -0.17
N ASP A 226 11.47 -4.78 1.10
CA ASP A 226 11.99 -6.09 1.50
C ASP A 226 11.01 -7.22 1.29
N ASN A 227 9.74 -7.01 1.67
CA ASN A 227 8.72 -8.04 1.57
C ASN A 227 7.34 -7.41 1.31
N VAL A 228 6.86 -7.58 0.09
CA VAL A 228 5.50 -7.20 -0.27
C VAL A 228 4.76 -8.42 -0.78
N GLN A 229 3.58 -8.67 -0.20
CA GLN A 229 2.75 -9.82 -0.52
C GLN A 229 1.32 -9.37 -0.86
N GLY A 230 0.84 -9.73 -2.04
CA GLY A 230 -0.59 -9.63 -2.37
C GLY A 230 -1.42 -10.66 -1.61
N GLY A 231 -2.66 -10.33 -1.30
CA GLY A 231 -3.65 -11.33 -0.90
C GLY A 231 -4.03 -12.25 -2.06
N ALA A 232 -4.70 -13.37 -1.80
CA ALA A 232 -5.15 -14.25 -2.88
C ALA A 232 -5.89 -13.44 -3.95
N TYR A 233 -5.57 -13.65 -5.23
CA TYR A 233 -5.99 -12.88 -6.41
C TYR A 233 -5.38 -11.47 -6.57
N GLY A 234 -4.81 -10.85 -5.53
CA GLY A 234 -4.20 -9.52 -5.59
C GLY A 234 -2.74 -9.54 -6.03
N ALA A 235 -2.29 -8.47 -6.65
CA ALA A 235 -0.87 -8.29 -6.97
C ALA A 235 -0.03 -8.04 -5.71
N GLY A 236 1.26 -8.34 -5.76
CA GLY A 236 2.20 -7.84 -4.74
C GLY A 236 2.23 -6.31 -4.78
N ILE A 237 2.60 -5.75 -5.94
CA ILE A 237 2.60 -4.30 -6.22
C ILE A 237 1.75 -4.07 -7.47
N GLY A 238 0.68 -3.29 -7.34
CA GLY A 238 -0.22 -2.95 -8.44
C GLY A 238 -1.69 -3.14 -8.12
N GLY A 239 -2.45 -3.86 -8.97
CA GLY A 239 -3.89 -3.99 -8.84
C GLY A 239 -4.37 -5.00 -7.81
N GLY A 240 -5.53 -4.75 -7.21
CA GLY A 240 -6.31 -5.79 -6.57
C GLY A 240 -6.95 -6.73 -7.60
N VAL A 241 -7.76 -7.68 -7.15
CA VAL A 241 -8.54 -8.55 -8.05
C VAL A 241 -9.35 -7.71 -9.03
N TYR A 242 -9.32 -8.08 -10.31
CA TYR A 242 -9.82 -7.32 -11.47
C TYR A 242 -9.09 -5.99 -11.74
N GLY A 243 -8.19 -5.55 -10.87
CA GLY A 243 -7.48 -4.27 -10.97
C GLY A 243 -6.20 -4.36 -11.82
N LEU A 244 -5.90 -3.25 -12.48
CA LEU A 244 -4.68 -3.05 -13.26
C LEU A 244 -3.55 -2.50 -12.38
N GLY A 245 -2.31 -2.84 -12.72
CA GLY A 245 -1.11 -2.24 -12.17
C GLY A 245 -0.51 -1.21 -13.12
N ASN A 246 -0.44 0.04 -12.68
CA ASN A 246 0.37 1.08 -13.28
C ASN A 246 1.57 1.34 -12.37
N VAL A 247 2.70 0.69 -12.68
CA VAL A 247 3.84 0.62 -11.77
C VAL A 247 5.10 1.18 -12.43
N THR A 248 5.74 2.14 -11.78
CA THR A 248 7.05 2.65 -12.19
C THR A 248 8.08 2.38 -11.10
N ILE A 249 9.19 1.74 -11.47
CA ILE A 249 10.33 1.47 -10.60
C ILE A 249 11.57 2.08 -11.23
N GLU A 250 12.20 3.03 -10.55
CA GLU A 250 13.35 3.74 -11.11
C GLU A 250 14.45 4.08 -10.09
N GLY A 251 15.67 4.30 -10.58
CA GLY A 251 16.80 4.69 -9.74
C GLY A 251 17.46 3.52 -9.03
N ASN A 252 18.10 3.77 -7.89
CA ASN A 252 18.85 2.76 -7.11
C ASN A 252 17.92 1.98 -6.15
N THR A 253 16.76 1.56 -6.66
CA THR A 253 15.76 0.85 -5.84
C THR A 253 16.06 -0.64 -5.69
N LYS A 254 15.63 -1.21 -4.56
CA LYS A 254 15.57 -2.67 -4.38
C LYS A 254 14.14 -3.07 -4.08
N VAL A 255 13.61 -3.99 -4.85
CA VAL A 255 12.21 -4.40 -4.74
C VAL A 255 12.10 -5.92 -4.70
N ASN A 256 11.52 -6.45 -3.62
CA ASN A 256 11.10 -7.84 -3.51
C ASN A 256 9.57 -7.88 -3.38
N ALA A 257 8.90 -8.46 -4.36
CA ALA A 257 7.46 -8.57 -4.42
C ALA A 257 7.01 -9.99 -4.73
N ALA A 258 5.92 -10.41 -4.09
CA ALA A 258 5.23 -11.64 -4.39
C ALA A 258 3.74 -11.39 -4.60
N GLY A 259 3.18 -11.98 -5.63
CA GLY A 259 1.75 -11.98 -5.86
C GLY A 259 1.03 -12.89 -4.86
N GLY A 260 -0.22 -12.60 -4.54
CA GLY A 260 -1.11 -13.56 -3.94
C GLY A 260 -1.43 -14.68 -4.91
N ALA A 261 -1.99 -15.81 -4.47
CA ALA A 261 -2.38 -16.89 -5.36
C ALA A 261 -3.18 -16.34 -6.55
N GLY A 262 -2.73 -16.57 -7.76
CA GLY A 262 -3.30 -16.04 -8.98
C GLY A 262 -2.91 -14.60 -9.34
N GLY A 263 -2.41 -13.79 -8.42
CA GLY A 263 -1.99 -12.39 -8.68
C GLY A 263 -0.57 -12.28 -9.23
N ALA A 264 -0.28 -11.25 -10.00
CA ALA A 264 1.10 -10.95 -10.40
C ALA A 264 1.93 -10.46 -9.21
N ALA A 265 3.27 -10.66 -9.23
CA ALA A 265 4.09 -9.99 -8.22
C ALA A 265 4.12 -8.49 -8.46
N ILE A 266 4.30 -8.05 -9.71
CA ILE A 266 4.25 -6.63 -10.11
C ILE A 266 3.33 -6.53 -11.32
N GLY A 267 2.23 -5.79 -11.18
CA GLY A 267 1.26 -5.58 -12.25
C GLY A 267 -0.18 -5.79 -11.81
N GLY A 268 -0.95 -6.60 -12.56
CA GLY A 268 -2.39 -6.79 -12.32
C GLY A 268 -2.72 -7.88 -11.32
N GLY A 269 -3.88 -7.75 -10.71
CA GLY A 269 -4.54 -8.85 -10.01
C GLY A 269 -5.14 -9.86 -10.99
N ALA A 270 -5.69 -10.95 -10.44
CA ALA A 270 -6.39 -11.95 -11.24
C ALA A 270 -7.67 -11.37 -11.88
N GLY A 271 -8.01 -11.85 -13.06
CA GLY A 271 -9.22 -11.48 -13.78
C GLY A 271 -9.24 -10.05 -14.34
N ALA A 272 -8.11 -9.34 -14.34
CA ALA A 272 -8.04 -7.97 -14.83
C ALA A 272 -8.39 -7.87 -16.33
N GLU A 273 -9.06 -6.80 -16.72
CA GLU A 273 -9.42 -6.49 -18.09
C GLU A 273 -8.80 -5.16 -18.51
N ASN A 274 -8.60 -4.95 -19.84
CA ASN A 274 -8.18 -3.64 -20.34
C ASN A 274 -9.22 -2.57 -19.97
N ASN A 275 -8.71 -1.36 -19.60
CA ASN A 275 -9.57 -0.23 -19.27
C ASN A 275 -10.34 0.32 -20.51
N SER A 276 -11.16 1.35 -20.31
CA SER A 276 -11.93 2.01 -21.38
C SER A 276 -11.08 2.54 -22.54
N ASP A 277 -9.79 2.83 -22.30
CA ASP A 277 -8.83 3.28 -23.31
C ASP A 277 -8.11 2.10 -24.00
N ASN A 278 -8.56 0.88 -23.74
CA ASN A 278 -7.99 -0.38 -24.21
C ASN A 278 -6.51 -0.57 -23.78
N LYS A 279 -6.19 -0.11 -22.56
CA LYS A 279 -4.87 -0.28 -21.95
C LYS A 279 -4.94 -1.27 -20.81
N GLY A 280 -3.99 -2.20 -20.81
CA GLY A 280 -3.78 -3.16 -19.72
C GLY A 280 -2.83 -2.64 -18.64
N ASN A 281 -2.08 -3.54 -18.05
CA ASN A 281 -1.06 -3.19 -17.06
C ASN A 281 0.06 -2.36 -17.69
N GLN A 282 0.48 -1.27 -17.04
CA GLN A 282 1.55 -0.39 -17.49
C GLN A 282 2.72 -0.52 -16.51
N ILE A 283 3.82 -1.14 -16.91
CA ILE A 283 4.94 -1.40 -16.01
C ILE A 283 6.22 -0.84 -16.61
N THR A 284 6.85 0.10 -15.92
CA THR A 284 8.14 0.69 -16.34
C THR A 284 9.19 0.42 -15.27
N ILE A 285 10.30 -0.21 -15.67
CA ILE A 285 11.46 -0.41 -14.80
C ILE A 285 12.69 0.17 -15.50
N LYS A 286 13.27 1.21 -14.89
CA LYS A 286 14.34 1.96 -15.56
C LYS A 286 15.44 2.47 -14.64
N SER A 287 16.68 2.52 -15.13
CA SER A 287 17.73 3.27 -14.48
C SER A 287 17.60 4.76 -14.73
N ASN A 288 18.18 5.55 -13.85
CA ASN A 288 18.32 6.99 -14.02
C ASN A 288 19.67 7.46 -13.45
N ALA A 289 19.86 8.78 -13.30
CA ALA A 289 21.11 9.36 -12.77
C ALA A 289 21.42 8.89 -11.32
N ASN A 290 20.42 8.45 -10.56
CA ASN A 290 20.57 7.99 -9.17
C ASN A 290 20.96 6.49 -9.08
N GLY A 291 20.86 5.73 -10.16
CA GLY A 291 21.26 4.33 -10.18
C GLY A 291 20.38 3.40 -11.00
N SER A 292 20.46 2.13 -10.68
CA SER A 292 19.83 1.04 -11.44
C SER A 292 18.99 0.16 -10.51
N PRO A 293 17.73 -0.13 -10.87
CA PRO A 293 16.86 -0.94 -10.03
C PRO A 293 17.29 -2.40 -9.99
N THR A 294 17.08 -3.00 -8.82
CA THR A 294 17.18 -4.45 -8.61
C THR A 294 15.82 -4.97 -8.18
N VAL A 295 15.22 -5.82 -9.00
CA VAL A 295 13.86 -6.30 -8.79
C VAL A 295 13.84 -7.83 -8.70
N LYS A 296 13.22 -8.34 -7.64
CA LYS A 296 12.85 -9.75 -7.51
C LYS A 296 11.33 -9.84 -7.44
N ALA A 297 10.74 -10.52 -8.40
CA ALA A 297 9.31 -10.65 -8.55
C ALA A 297 8.92 -12.14 -8.63
N VAL A 298 8.05 -12.58 -7.73
CA VAL A 298 7.57 -13.96 -7.67
C VAL A 298 6.06 -13.97 -7.88
N GLY A 299 5.61 -14.42 -9.03
CA GLY A 299 4.20 -14.56 -9.36
C GLY A 299 3.47 -15.46 -8.37
N GLY A 300 2.23 -15.15 -8.09
CA GLY A 300 1.41 -15.88 -7.15
C GLY A 300 1.23 -17.34 -7.56
N GLY A 301 1.23 -18.23 -6.60
CA GLY A 301 1.02 -19.67 -6.80
C GLY A 301 -0.45 -20.01 -7.04
N THR A 302 -0.79 -21.27 -6.78
CA THR A 302 -2.17 -21.80 -6.80
C THR A 302 -2.72 -21.91 -5.38
N ASP A 303 -4.04 -21.93 -5.25
CA ASP A 303 -4.72 -22.18 -3.97
C ASP A 303 -5.92 -23.12 -4.19
N GLU A 304 -5.85 -24.32 -3.64
CA GLU A 304 -6.92 -25.32 -3.80
C GLU A 304 -8.23 -24.92 -3.08
N LYS A 305 -8.13 -24.21 -1.95
CA LYS A 305 -9.31 -23.75 -1.20
C LYS A 305 -10.09 -22.71 -1.98
N GLU A 306 -9.37 -21.81 -2.62
CA GLU A 306 -9.94 -20.74 -3.46
C GLU A 306 -10.16 -21.20 -4.92
N LYS A 307 -9.83 -22.46 -5.23
CA LYS A 307 -9.92 -23.05 -6.57
C LYS A 307 -9.05 -22.33 -7.64
N ILE A 308 -7.98 -21.69 -7.19
CA ILE A 308 -7.01 -21.04 -8.07
C ILE A 308 -6.08 -22.14 -8.61
N VAL A 309 -6.19 -22.45 -9.87
CA VAL A 309 -5.41 -23.53 -10.53
C VAL A 309 -4.26 -22.99 -11.39
N ILE A 310 -4.30 -21.70 -11.74
CA ILE A 310 -3.27 -20.99 -12.52
C ILE A 310 -2.68 -19.91 -11.62
N GLY A 311 -1.36 -19.77 -11.63
CA GLY A 311 -0.66 -18.71 -10.89
C GLY A 311 -0.62 -17.39 -11.65
N GLY A 312 -0.09 -16.33 -11.03
CA GLY A 312 0.13 -15.02 -11.67
C GLY A 312 1.51 -14.92 -12.33
N ALA A 313 1.71 -13.90 -13.15
CA ALA A 313 3.03 -13.57 -13.70
C ALA A 313 4.00 -13.08 -12.61
N GLY A 314 5.30 -13.25 -12.83
CA GLY A 314 6.29 -12.53 -12.03
C GLY A 314 6.14 -11.01 -12.23
N ILE A 315 6.21 -10.53 -13.47
CA ILE A 315 5.93 -9.14 -13.85
C ILE A 315 4.92 -9.16 -15.00
N GLY A 316 3.76 -8.54 -14.82
CA GLY A 316 2.73 -8.50 -15.87
C GLY A 316 1.31 -8.71 -15.36
N ALA A 317 0.63 -9.76 -15.84
CA ALA A 317 -0.78 -10.00 -15.55
C ALA A 317 -1.00 -11.11 -14.52
N GLY A 318 -2.07 -11.01 -13.74
CA GLY A 318 -2.56 -12.10 -12.91
C GLY A 318 -3.17 -13.25 -13.75
N CYS A 319 -3.60 -14.32 -13.10
CA CYS A 319 -4.29 -15.42 -13.76
C CYS A 319 -5.68 -14.97 -14.28
N GLU A 320 -6.19 -15.69 -15.27
CA GLU A 320 -7.50 -15.41 -15.87
C GLU A 320 -7.69 -13.96 -16.35
N SER A 321 -6.60 -13.18 -16.38
CA SER A 321 -6.59 -11.82 -16.90
C SER A 321 -6.63 -11.87 -18.42
N VAL A 322 -7.47 -11.04 -19.02
CA VAL A 322 -7.44 -10.75 -20.46
C VAL A 322 -6.77 -9.39 -20.73
N ALA A 323 -6.35 -8.70 -19.67
CA ALA A 323 -5.58 -7.47 -19.79
C ALA A 323 -4.19 -7.73 -20.37
N ASP A 324 -3.78 -6.85 -21.26
CA ASP A 324 -2.41 -6.79 -21.75
C ASP A 324 -1.44 -6.33 -20.66
N ALA A 325 -0.14 -6.50 -20.89
CA ALA A 325 0.90 -5.89 -20.09
C ALA A 325 1.89 -5.18 -21.03
N ASP A 326 1.91 -3.86 -20.96
CA ASP A 326 2.92 -3.01 -21.60
C ASP A 326 4.08 -2.85 -20.61
N ILE A 327 5.14 -3.63 -20.83
CA ILE A 327 6.30 -3.68 -19.94
C ILE A 327 7.48 -3.02 -20.64
N THR A 328 7.94 -1.91 -20.09
CA THR A 328 9.07 -1.16 -20.59
C THR A 328 10.27 -1.31 -19.66
N LEU A 329 11.40 -1.75 -20.19
CA LEU A 329 12.68 -1.80 -19.49
C LEU A 329 13.66 -0.83 -20.16
N GLU A 330 14.24 0.10 -19.40
CA GLU A 330 15.13 1.12 -19.92
C GLU A 330 16.45 1.24 -19.14
N GLY A 331 17.54 1.42 -19.86
CA GLY A 331 18.86 1.58 -19.26
C GLY A 331 19.35 0.29 -18.62
N LYS A 332 20.07 0.39 -17.50
CA LYS A 332 20.61 -0.77 -16.77
C LYS A 332 19.60 -1.27 -15.74
N VAL A 333 19.21 -2.52 -15.82
CA VAL A 333 18.27 -3.15 -14.87
C VAL A 333 18.78 -4.52 -14.43
N THR A 334 18.48 -4.92 -13.19
CA THR A 334 18.71 -6.28 -12.68
C THR A 334 17.37 -6.86 -12.24
N ILE A 335 16.88 -7.87 -12.96
CA ILE A 335 15.56 -8.45 -12.73
C ILE A 335 15.69 -9.97 -12.55
N THR A 336 15.06 -10.48 -11.51
CA THR A 336 14.79 -11.90 -11.33
C THR A 336 13.28 -12.06 -11.20
N ALA A 337 12.67 -12.69 -12.19
CA ALA A 337 11.24 -12.92 -12.22
C ALA A 337 10.94 -14.43 -12.24
N THR A 338 10.00 -14.86 -11.40
CA THR A 338 9.52 -16.24 -11.33
C THR A 338 8.03 -16.27 -11.66
N ALA A 339 7.65 -17.10 -12.60
CA ALA A 339 6.26 -17.34 -12.95
C ALA A 339 5.53 -18.10 -11.84
N GLY A 340 4.26 -17.81 -11.64
CA GLY A 340 3.35 -18.74 -10.99
C GLY A 340 3.05 -19.94 -11.93
N LYS A 341 2.36 -20.94 -11.39
CA LYS A 341 2.02 -22.16 -12.15
C LYS A 341 1.24 -21.83 -13.43
N ASP A 342 1.66 -22.39 -14.55
CA ASP A 342 1.04 -22.23 -15.87
C ASP A 342 0.92 -20.77 -16.35
N ASN A 343 1.84 -19.89 -15.89
CA ASN A 343 1.93 -18.48 -16.31
C ASN A 343 3.37 -18.14 -16.71
N VAL A 344 3.63 -16.89 -17.04
CA VAL A 344 4.91 -16.36 -17.53
C VAL A 344 5.71 -15.66 -16.45
N ALA A 345 7.03 -15.62 -16.59
CA ALA A 345 7.86 -14.85 -15.67
C ALA A 345 7.71 -13.34 -15.92
N ILE A 346 7.74 -12.91 -17.18
CA ILE A 346 7.55 -11.50 -17.56
C ILE A 346 6.67 -11.44 -18.81
N GLY A 347 5.47 -10.90 -18.68
CA GLY A 347 4.53 -10.80 -19.80
C GLY A 347 3.06 -10.94 -19.41
N ALA A 348 2.22 -11.27 -20.38
CA ALA A 348 0.78 -11.47 -20.20
C ALA A 348 0.24 -12.52 -21.16
N ASN A 349 -0.96 -13.03 -20.91
CA ASN A 349 -1.68 -13.94 -21.79
C ASN A 349 -0.87 -15.20 -22.21
N GLY A 350 -0.02 -15.70 -21.30
CA GLY A 350 0.84 -16.86 -21.56
C GLY A 350 2.03 -16.58 -22.49
N ILE A 351 2.31 -15.32 -22.82
CA ILE A 351 3.39 -14.90 -23.72
C ILE A 351 4.50 -14.23 -22.91
N GLU A 352 5.69 -14.85 -22.92
CA GLU A 352 6.91 -14.24 -22.40
C GLU A 352 7.34 -13.08 -23.28
N GLN A 353 7.66 -11.94 -22.70
CA GLN A 353 8.10 -10.77 -23.42
C GLN A 353 9.64 -10.74 -23.57
N GLU A 354 10.12 -10.52 -24.78
CA GLU A 354 11.53 -10.30 -25.07
C GLU A 354 11.89 -8.81 -24.97
N PHE A 355 13.11 -8.53 -24.51
CA PHE A 355 13.64 -7.18 -24.39
C PHE A 355 14.97 -7.06 -25.15
N THR A 356 15.08 -6.06 -26.00
CA THR A 356 16.28 -5.73 -26.76
C THR A 356 16.78 -4.33 -26.45
N GLY A 357 18.06 -4.06 -26.70
CA GLY A 357 18.61 -2.71 -26.54
C GLY A 357 18.84 -2.25 -25.11
N LEU A 358 18.85 -3.17 -24.14
CA LEU A 358 19.20 -2.83 -22.74
C LEU A 358 20.66 -2.40 -22.62
N ALA A 359 20.96 -1.54 -21.65
CA ALA A 359 22.32 -1.08 -21.39
C ALA A 359 23.24 -2.24 -20.93
N GLU A 360 24.52 -2.11 -21.21
CA GLU A 360 25.55 -3.05 -20.77
C GLU A 360 25.51 -3.28 -19.26
N GLY A 361 25.62 -4.52 -18.84
CA GLY A 361 25.53 -4.95 -17.43
C GLY A 361 24.10 -5.10 -16.90
N SER A 362 23.09 -5.05 -17.78
CA SER A 362 21.74 -5.50 -17.42
C SER A 362 21.68 -7.01 -17.28
N SER A 363 20.83 -7.50 -16.38
CA SER A 363 20.57 -8.91 -16.16
C SER A 363 19.08 -9.17 -16.01
N ILE A 364 18.52 -10.04 -16.82
CA ILE A 364 17.14 -10.52 -16.69
C ILE A 364 17.18 -12.05 -16.57
N THR A 365 16.80 -12.54 -15.42
CA THR A 365 16.70 -13.99 -15.15
C THR A 365 15.24 -14.36 -14.95
N ARG A 366 14.79 -15.36 -15.68
CA ARG A 366 13.41 -15.86 -15.65
C ARG A 366 13.37 -17.29 -15.17
N TYR A 367 12.41 -17.59 -14.33
CA TYR A 367 12.15 -18.94 -13.85
C TYR A 367 10.68 -19.31 -14.05
N ASN A 368 10.41 -20.57 -14.37
CA ASN A 368 9.07 -21.11 -14.28
C ASN A 368 8.70 -21.39 -12.80
N SER A 369 7.48 -21.83 -12.57
CA SER A 369 6.98 -22.15 -11.22
C SER A 369 7.72 -23.29 -10.50
N GLU A 370 8.47 -24.12 -11.25
CA GLU A 370 9.29 -25.21 -10.73
C GLU A 370 10.73 -24.75 -10.41
N GLY A 371 11.07 -23.50 -10.69
CA GLY A 371 12.40 -22.93 -10.50
C GLY A 371 13.38 -23.23 -11.64
N ASN A 372 12.90 -23.74 -12.79
CA ASN A 372 13.73 -23.94 -13.97
C ASN A 372 13.91 -22.61 -14.72
N ASN A 373 15.13 -22.40 -15.22
CA ASN A 373 15.43 -21.18 -16.01
C ASN A 373 14.69 -21.22 -17.36
N ILE A 374 14.05 -20.12 -17.71
CA ILE A 374 13.42 -19.89 -19.02
C ILE A 374 14.42 -19.12 -19.88
N THR A 375 14.87 -19.73 -20.97
CA THR A 375 15.74 -19.10 -21.97
C THR A 375 14.87 -18.72 -23.17
N LEU A 376 14.92 -17.44 -23.58
CA LEU A 376 14.27 -16.90 -24.78
C LEU A 376 15.28 -16.79 -25.92
#